data_610ec59180302fa4e7307dd7b2d0f7fa
#
_entry.id   610ec59180302fa4e7307dd7b2d0f7fa
#
_cell.length_a   1.000
_cell.length_b   1.000
_cell.length_c   1.000
_cell.angle_alpha   90.00
_cell.angle_beta   90.00
_cell.angle_gamma   90.00
#
_symmetry.space_group_name_H-M   'P 1'
#
loop_
_entity.id
_entity.type
_entity.pdbx_description
1 polymer ?
#
loop_
_entity_poly.entity_id
_entity_poly.type
_entity_poly.pdbx_seq_one_letter_code
_entity_poly.pdbx_strand_id
1 'polypeptide(L)'
;MPAKPIPGSSGEILTCLPSPYVPHAATGLLHLPRFLAKCQYVKEHGALPASYAKNYKRGMDRFLCLHLGIDPNAVEKIVHECLDAGLDDAERDRRLRALMPADLRVARWNRNYVQKGMTPNGREFLQEALTNMGCAERTADILSVTDLMDFDEGRIE
;
A
#
# COMPACT_ATOMS: atom_id res chain seq x y z
N MET A 1 17.69 20.21 18.68
CA MET A 1 16.42 19.90 18.02
C MET A 1 16.61 18.67 17.17
N PRO A 2 15.76 17.64 17.33
CA PRO A 2 15.80 16.55 16.37
C PRO A 2 15.54 17.13 14.97
N ALA A 3 16.29 16.65 13.99
CA ALA A 3 16.07 17.06 12.61
C ALA A 3 14.61 16.74 12.21
N LYS A 4 13.94 17.70 11.56
CA LYS A 4 12.61 17.44 11.02
C LYS A 4 12.74 16.22 10.08
N PRO A 5 11.85 15.23 10.19
CA PRO A 5 11.92 14.07 9.31
C PRO A 5 11.87 14.52 7.85
N ILE A 6 12.78 13.98 7.09
CA ILE A 6 12.76 14.20 5.63
C ILE A 6 11.75 13.20 5.08
N PRO A 7 10.75 13.64 4.32
CA PRO A 7 9.87 12.72 3.63
C PRO A 7 10.69 11.69 2.85
N GLY A 8 10.32 10.43 2.94
CA GLY A 8 11.07 9.36 2.32
C GLY A 8 12.37 8.99 3.06
N SER A 9 12.46 9.27 4.36
CA SER A 9 13.62 8.91 5.18
C SER A 9 13.94 7.41 5.18
N SER A 10 12.97 6.57 4.83
CA SER A 10 13.15 5.13 4.62
C SER A 10 13.79 4.79 3.27
N GLY A 11 13.98 5.77 2.37
CA GLY A 11 14.55 5.61 1.04
C GLY A 11 13.98 6.58 0.01
N GLU A 12 14.05 6.21 -1.27
CA GLU A 12 13.51 7.00 -2.37
C GLU A 12 11.97 7.06 -2.33
N ILE A 13 11.38 8.23 -2.57
CA ILE A 13 9.94 8.40 -2.67
C ILE A 13 9.48 8.19 -4.11
N LEU A 14 8.52 7.27 -4.31
CA LEU A 14 7.84 7.08 -5.59
C LEU A 14 6.57 7.92 -5.62
N THR A 15 6.61 9.04 -6.33
CA THR A 15 5.47 9.96 -6.45
C THR A 15 4.33 9.40 -7.31
N CYS A 16 4.60 8.36 -8.11
CA CYS A 16 3.59 7.68 -8.92
C CYS A 16 2.68 6.74 -8.12
N LEU A 17 3.05 6.40 -6.86
CA LEU A 17 2.20 5.58 -6.01
C LEU A 17 1.14 6.46 -5.34
N PRO A 18 -0.16 6.10 -5.44
CA PRO A 18 -1.19 6.84 -4.74
C PRO A 18 -1.08 6.66 -3.23
N SER A 19 -1.65 7.61 -2.49
CA SER A 19 -1.83 7.46 -1.04
C SER A 19 -2.59 6.17 -0.74
N PRO A 20 -2.26 5.48 0.37
CA PRO A 20 -2.99 4.29 0.80
C PRO A 20 -4.48 4.57 1.11
N TYR A 21 -4.86 5.83 1.31
CA TYR A 21 -6.25 6.23 1.52
C TYR A 21 -7.06 6.39 0.23
N VAL A 22 -6.45 6.29 -0.94
CA VAL A 22 -7.16 6.37 -2.22
C VAL A 22 -7.89 5.06 -2.48
N PRO A 23 -9.24 5.07 -2.60
CA PRO A 23 -9.99 3.86 -2.89
C PRO A 23 -9.88 3.47 -4.36
N HIS A 24 -9.92 2.17 -4.63
CA HIS A 24 -10.01 1.65 -6.00
C HIS A 24 -11.36 2.04 -6.62
N ALA A 25 -11.33 2.65 -7.81
CA ALA A 25 -12.52 3.22 -8.42
C ALA A 25 -13.65 2.20 -8.66
N ALA A 26 -13.31 0.98 -9.07
CA ALA A 26 -14.30 -0.05 -9.40
C ALA A 26 -14.80 -0.81 -8.16
N THR A 27 -13.99 -1.00 -7.13
CA THR A 27 -14.33 -1.85 -5.97
C THR A 27 -14.48 -1.08 -4.66
N GLY A 28 -13.89 0.09 -4.55
CA GLY A 28 -13.82 0.85 -3.30
C GLY A 28 -12.76 0.37 -2.30
N LEU A 29 -11.98 -0.65 -2.64
CA LEU A 29 -10.95 -1.19 -1.76
C LEU A 29 -9.79 -0.22 -1.59
N LEU A 30 -9.45 0.10 -0.34
CA LEU A 30 -8.23 0.84 -0.02
C LEU A 30 -7.00 -0.05 -0.26
N HIS A 31 -5.86 0.57 -0.49
CA HIS A 31 -4.58 -0.06 -0.79
C HIS A 31 -4.47 -0.67 -2.20
N LEU A 32 -5.56 -1.13 -2.79
CA LEU A 32 -5.51 -1.78 -4.12
C LEU A 32 -4.89 -0.87 -5.18
N PRO A 33 -5.25 0.43 -5.30
CA PRO A 33 -4.60 1.32 -6.28
C PRO A 33 -3.09 1.40 -6.09
N ARG A 34 -2.62 1.42 -4.85
CA ARG A 34 -1.21 1.45 -4.52
C ARG A 34 -0.50 0.16 -4.94
N PHE A 35 -1.09 -0.99 -4.68
CA PHE A 35 -0.55 -2.28 -5.10
C PHE A 35 -0.48 -2.40 -6.63
N LEU A 36 -1.55 -2.00 -7.33
CA LEU A 36 -1.57 -1.99 -8.79
C LEU A 36 -0.49 -1.08 -9.37
N ALA A 37 -0.29 0.10 -8.79
CA ALA A 37 0.77 1.02 -9.21
C ALA A 37 2.16 0.44 -9.00
N LYS A 38 2.39 -0.31 -7.92
CA LYS A 38 3.65 -1.03 -7.71
C LYS A 38 3.88 -2.10 -8.77
N CYS A 39 2.85 -2.88 -9.12
CA CYS A 39 2.93 -3.88 -10.19
C CYS A 39 3.30 -3.22 -11.53
N GLN A 40 2.68 -2.09 -11.85
CA GLN A 40 2.98 -1.33 -13.05
C GLN A 40 4.42 -0.82 -13.05
N TYR A 41 4.87 -0.27 -11.94
CA TYR A 41 6.24 0.23 -11.79
C TYR A 41 7.28 -0.87 -12.04
N VAL A 42 7.06 -2.06 -11.48
CA VAL A 42 7.94 -3.22 -11.71
C VAL A 42 7.97 -3.60 -13.19
N LYS A 43 6.83 -3.55 -13.87
CA LYS A 43 6.76 -3.83 -15.32
C LYS A 43 7.56 -2.82 -16.13
N GLU A 44 7.48 -1.55 -15.78
CA GLU A 44 8.11 -0.46 -16.52
C GLU A 44 9.60 -0.31 -16.22
N HIS A 45 10.04 -0.60 -14.99
CA HIS A 45 11.40 -0.33 -14.50
C HIS A 45 12.17 -1.59 -14.06
N GLY A 46 11.55 -2.75 -14.06
CA GLY A 46 12.16 -4.04 -13.69
C GLY A 46 12.12 -4.34 -12.19
N ALA A 47 12.26 -3.35 -11.31
CA ALA A 47 12.24 -3.53 -9.86
C ALA A 47 11.82 -2.24 -9.16
N LEU A 48 11.31 -2.38 -7.94
CA LEU A 48 11.07 -1.26 -7.04
C LEU A 48 12.36 -0.85 -6.31
N PRO A 49 12.50 0.42 -5.90
CA PRO A 49 13.54 0.81 -4.95
C PRO A 49 13.50 -0.04 -3.69
N ALA A 50 14.64 -0.24 -3.04
CA ALA A 50 14.77 -1.16 -1.89
C ALA A 50 13.77 -0.88 -0.77
N SER A 51 13.47 0.39 -0.49
CA SER A 51 12.51 0.79 0.54
C SER A 51 11.07 0.32 0.26
N TYR A 52 10.71 0.13 -1.00
CA TYR A 52 9.41 -0.38 -1.44
C TYR A 52 9.45 -1.89 -1.73
N ALA A 53 10.55 -2.40 -2.28
CA ALA A 53 10.70 -3.79 -2.69
C ALA A 53 10.47 -4.77 -1.53
N LYS A 54 10.89 -4.41 -0.32
CA LYS A 54 10.74 -5.22 0.90
C LYS A 54 9.27 -5.51 1.24
N ASN A 55 8.36 -4.63 0.82
CA ASN A 55 6.92 -4.75 1.08
C ASN A 55 6.12 -5.15 -0.17
N TYR A 56 6.77 -5.34 -1.30
CA TYR A 56 6.10 -5.73 -2.54
C TYR A 56 5.60 -7.17 -2.47
N LYS A 57 4.32 -7.36 -2.66
CA LYS A 57 3.59 -8.63 -2.46
C LYS A 57 3.70 -9.17 -1.03
N ARG A 58 4.14 -8.33 -0.10
CA ARG A 58 4.29 -8.61 1.34
C ARG A 58 3.58 -7.50 2.13
N GLY A 59 3.61 -7.56 3.45
CA GLY A 59 2.99 -6.55 4.28
C GLY A 59 1.53 -6.30 3.90
N MET A 60 1.19 -5.05 3.61
CA MET A 60 -0.20 -4.68 3.29
C MET A 60 -0.69 -5.26 1.96
N ASP A 61 0.16 -5.43 0.97
CA ASP A 61 -0.19 -6.11 -0.28
C ASP A 61 -0.67 -7.54 0.02
N ARG A 62 0.07 -8.25 0.87
CA ARG A 62 -0.27 -9.61 1.27
C ARG A 62 -1.55 -9.66 2.10
N PHE A 63 -1.73 -8.74 3.05
CA PHE A 63 -2.94 -8.69 3.87
C PHE A 63 -4.18 -8.46 3.02
N LEU A 64 -4.11 -7.57 2.04
CA LEU A 64 -5.21 -7.37 1.09
C LEU A 64 -5.53 -8.66 0.34
N CYS A 65 -4.52 -9.32 -0.20
CA CYS A 65 -4.70 -10.56 -0.95
C CYS A 65 -5.23 -11.71 -0.09
N LEU A 66 -4.80 -11.80 1.18
CA LEU A 66 -5.36 -12.76 2.14
C LEU A 66 -6.84 -12.49 2.41
N HIS A 67 -7.23 -11.22 2.56
CA HIS A 67 -8.62 -10.84 2.74
C HIS A 67 -9.48 -11.23 1.52
N LEU A 68 -8.93 -11.06 0.32
CA LEU A 68 -9.63 -11.38 -0.93
C LEU A 68 -9.53 -12.86 -1.31
N GLY A 69 -8.66 -13.63 -0.67
CA GLY A 69 -8.43 -15.04 -1.04
C GLY A 69 -7.74 -15.23 -2.39
N ILE A 70 -6.88 -14.29 -2.77
CA ILE A 70 -6.15 -14.32 -4.05
C ILE A 70 -4.64 -14.35 -3.82
N ASP A 71 -3.90 -14.84 -4.83
CA ASP A 71 -2.43 -14.81 -4.83
C ASP A 71 -1.94 -13.43 -5.30
N PRO A 72 -1.03 -12.76 -4.58
CA PRO A 72 -0.41 -11.51 -5.05
C PRO A 72 0.23 -11.64 -6.44
N ASN A 73 0.79 -12.78 -6.76
CA ASN A 73 1.37 -13.03 -8.08
C ASN A 73 0.33 -13.06 -9.20
N ALA A 74 -0.90 -13.46 -8.89
CA ALA A 74 -2.01 -13.42 -9.85
C ALA A 74 -2.40 -11.98 -10.19
N VAL A 75 -2.36 -11.08 -9.21
CA VAL A 75 -2.60 -9.64 -9.41
C VAL A 75 -1.51 -9.05 -10.31
N GLU A 76 -0.24 -9.28 -10.00
CA GLU A 76 0.89 -8.84 -10.81
C GLU A 76 0.76 -9.33 -12.25
N LYS A 77 0.45 -10.60 -12.44
CA LYS A 77 0.28 -11.20 -13.77
C LYS A 77 -0.79 -10.49 -14.60
N ILE A 78 -1.94 -10.21 -14.00
CA ILE A 78 -3.03 -9.49 -14.69
C ILE A 78 -2.57 -8.09 -15.10
N VAL A 79 -1.93 -7.34 -14.20
CA VAL A 79 -1.43 -6.00 -14.51
C VAL A 79 -0.44 -6.06 -15.67
N HIS A 80 0.53 -6.97 -15.61
CA HIS A 80 1.57 -7.11 -16.64
C HIS A 80 0.99 -7.53 -18.00
N GLU A 81 0.08 -8.49 -18.02
CA GLU A 81 -0.59 -8.93 -19.26
C GLU A 81 -1.42 -7.82 -19.89
N CYS A 82 -2.14 -7.04 -19.07
CA CYS A 82 -2.93 -5.92 -19.57
C CYS A 82 -2.04 -4.81 -20.15
N LEU A 83 -0.91 -4.51 -19.52
CA LEU A 83 0.05 -3.54 -20.03
C LEU A 83 0.67 -4.02 -21.35
N ASP A 84 1.09 -5.28 -21.44
CA ASP A 84 1.67 -5.86 -22.66
C ASP A 84 0.68 -5.84 -23.83
N ALA A 85 -0.60 -6.07 -23.56
CA ALA A 85 -1.64 -6.10 -24.57
C ALA A 85 -2.25 -4.72 -24.88
N GLY A 86 -1.80 -3.65 -24.20
CA GLY A 86 -2.34 -2.31 -24.38
C GLY A 86 -3.81 -2.16 -23.96
N LEU A 87 -4.25 -2.95 -22.98
CA LEU A 87 -5.61 -2.93 -22.46
C LEU A 87 -5.78 -1.79 -21.44
N ASP A 88 -7.00 -1.28 -21.33
CA ASP A 88 -7.32 -0.20 -20.41
C ASP A 88 -7.55 -0.69 -18.95
N ASP A 89 -7.70 0.27 -18.05
CA ASP A 89 -7.94 -0.01 -16.63
C ASP A 89 -9.27 -0.75 -16.40
N ALA A 90 -10.29 -0.50 -17.22
CA ALA A 90 -11.57 -1.16 -17.10
C ALA A 90 -11.46 -2.68 -17.34
N GLU A 91 -10.70 -3.09 -18.34
CA GLU A 91 -10.46 -4.51 -18.61
C GLU A 91 -9.58 -5.15 -17.54
N ARG A 92 -8.54 -4.45 -17.07
CA ARG A 92 -7.74 -4.89 -15.94
C ARG A 92 -8.63 -5.14 -14.72
N ASP A 93 -9.48 -4.19 -14.38
CA ASP A 93 -10.34 -4.26 -13.21
C ASP A 93 -11.39 -5.36 -13.33
N ARG A 94 -11.90 -5.60 -14.54
CA ARG A 94 -12.79 -6.72 -14.82
C ARG A 94 -12.11 -8.07 -14.53
N ARG A 95 -10.87 -8.23 -14.97
CA ARG A 95 -10.08 -9.45 -14.72
C ARG A 95 -9.77 -9.63 -13.25
N LEU A 96 -9.40 -8.56 -12.56
CA LEU A 96 -9.17 -8.58 -11.12
C LEU A 96 -10.45 -8.97 -10.36
N ARG A 97 -11.59 -8.37 -10.75
CA ARG A 97 -12.86 -8.65 -10.09
C ARG A 97 -13.26 -10.13 -10.21
N ALA A 98 -12.95 -10.75 -11.34
CA ALA A 98 -13.22 -12.17 -11.57
C ALA A 98 -12.43 -13.11 -10.63
N LEU A 99 -11.28 -12.66 -10.09
CA LEU A 99 -10.50 -13.41 -9.10
C LEU A 99 -11.02 -13.23 -7.67
N MET A 100 -11.81 -12.18 -7.43
CA MET A 100 -12.26 -11.82 -6.09
C MET A 100 -13.53 -12.58 -5.72
N PRO A 101 -13.83 -12.75 -4.41
CA PRO A 101 -15.10 -13.37 -4.00
C PRO A 101 -16.28 -12.50 -4.41
N ALA A 102 -17.43 -13.12 -4.64
CA ALA A 102 -18.66 -12.41 -4.96
C ALA A 102 -19.06 -11.42 -3.86
N ASP A 103 -18.83 -11.79 -2.61
CA ASP A 103 -18.99 -10.93 -1.42
C ASP A 103 -17.63 -10.35 -1.03
N LEU A 104 -17.35 -9.13 -1.50
CA LEU A 104 -16.06 -8.47 -1.27
C LEU A 104 -15.84 -7.96 0.15
N ARG A 105 -16.90 -7.70 0.91
CA ARG A 105 -16.83 -7.10 2.24
C ARG A 105 -15.88 -5.90 2.33
N VAL A 106 -16.04 -4.96 1.40
CA VAL A 106 -15.18 -3.79 1.24
C VAL A 106 -15.07 -2.96 2.53
N ALA A 107 -16.19 -2.69 3.18
CA ALA A 107 -16.22 -1.91 4.42
C ALA A 107 -15.40 -2.57 5.53
N ARG A 108 -15.43 -3.91 5.62
CA ARG A 108 -14.64 -4.65 6.61
C ARG A 108 -13.15 -4.53 6.35
N TRP A 109 -12.73 -4.70 5.11
CA TRP A 109 -11.33 -4.50 4.75
C TRP A 109 -10.87 -3.08 5.03
N ASN A 110 -11.62 -2.09 4.55
CA ASN A 110 -11.23 -0.69 4.68
C ASN A 110 -11.11 -0.26 6.16
N ARG A 111 -12.03 -0.72 7.01
CA ARG A 111 -11.95 -0.47 8.45
C ARG A 111 -10.70 -1.09 9.06
N ASN A 112 -10.44 -2.38 8.78
CA ASN A 112 -9.27 -3.07 9.29
C ASN A 112 -7.98 -2.41 8.79
N TYR A 113 -7.97 -1.98 7.54
CA TYR A 113 -6.82 -1.34 6.92
C TYR A 113 -6.44 -0.02 7.60
N VAL A 114 -7.40 0.88 7.81
CA VAL A 114 -7.12 2.17 8.44
C VAL A 114 -6.80 2.07 9.93
N GLN A 115 -7.15 0.95 10.55
CA GLN A 115 -6.87 0.69 11.98
C GLN A 115 -5.59 -0.11 12.21
N LYS A 116 -4.87 -0.52 11.17
CA LYS A 116 -3.59 -1.22 11.32
C LYS A 116 -2.61 -0.35 12.10
N GLY A 117 -2.07 -0.90 13.17
CA GLY A 117 -1.16 -0.20 14.07
C GLY A 117 -1.81 0.33 15.34
N MET A 118 -3.13 0.29 15.46
CA MET A 118 -3.85 0.75 16.65
C MET A 118 -3.92 -0.30 17.77
N THR A 119 -3.58 -1.56 17.49
CA THR A 119 -3.43 -2.60 18.51
C THR A 119 -2.14 -2.39 19.32
N PRO A 120 -1.99 -2.96 20.53
CA PRO A 120 -0.74 -2.81 21.30
C PRO A 120 0.53 -3.18 20.51
N ASN A 121 0.53 -4.32 19.83
CA ASN A 121 1.68 -4.73 19.00
C ASN A 121 1.89 -3.80 17.80
N GLY A 122 0.82 -3.32 17.19
CA GLY A 122 0.90 -2.35 16.10
C GLY A 122 1.45 -1.00 16.55
N ARG A 123 1.11 -0.57 17.76
CA ARG A 123 1.67 0.66 18.33
C ARG A 123 3.17 0.56 18.60
N GLU A 124 3.64 -0.58 19.09
CA GLU A 124 5.08 -0.83 19.26
C GLU A 124 5.80 -0.73 17.92
N PHE A 125 5.26 -1.34 16.87
CA PHE A 125 5.79 -1.23 15.51
C PHE A 125 5.87 0.23 15.03
N LEU A 126 4.81 1.01 15.24
CA LEU A 126 4.79 2.43 14.86
C LEU A 126 5.80 3.25 15.65
N GLN A 127 5.91 3.01 16.96
CA GLN A 127 6.89 3.70 17.81
C GLN A 127 8.31 3.41 17.35
N GLU A 128 8.61 2.16 17.04
CA GLU A 128 9.93 1.76 16.55
C GLU A 128 10.22 2.41 15.18
N ALA A 129 9.28 2.36 14.25
CA ALA A 129 9.44 2.98 12.93
C ALA A 129 9.68 4.48 13.03
N LEU A 130 8.88 5.20 13.81
CA LEU A 130 9.01 6.64 14.01
C LEU A 130 10.31 6.99 14.75
N THR A 131 10.74 6.19 15.72
CA THR A 131 12.02 6.36 16.40
C THR A 131 13.18 6.22 15.43
N ASN A 132 13.12 5.22 14.54
CA ASN A 132 14.15 5.01 13.52
C ASN A 132 14.19 6.15 12.49
N MET A 133 13.07 6.85 12.29
CA MET A 133 12.98 8.04 11.45
C MET A 133 13.39 9.33 12.20
N GLY A 134 13.72 9.25 13.47
CA GLY A 134 14.05 10.42 14.30
C GLY A 134 12.84 11.24 14.74
N CYS A 135 11.66 10.66 14.77
CA CYS A 135 10.39 11.36 15.03
C CYS A 135 9.55 10.65 16.08
N ALA A 136 10.16 10.16 17.15
CA ALA A 136 9.45 9.40 18.19
C ALA A 136 8.25 10.17 18.80
N GLU A 137 8.30 11.50 18.84
CA GLU A 137 7.22 12.35 19.32
C GLU A 137 5.95 12.27 18.45
N ARG A 138 6.08 11.87 17.19
CA ARG A 138 4.95 11.77 16.27
C ARG A 138 4.06 10.55 16.53
N THR A 139 4.40 9.70 17.50
CA THR A 139 3.50 8.63 17.95
C THR A 139 2.21 9.16 18.56
N ALA A 140 2.16 10.44 18.91
CA ALA A 140 0.94 11.08 19.41
C ALA A 140 -0.11 11.31 18.31
N ASP A 141 0.29 11.48 17.05
CA ASP A 141 -0.61 11.81 15.94
C ASP A 141 -0.54 10.84 14.75
N ILE A 142 0.54 10.07 14.60
CA ILE A 142 0.63 9.00 13.61
C ILE A 142 0.13 7.71 14.27
N LEU A 143 -1.14 7.38 14.03
CA LEU A 143 -1.85 6.35 14.79
C LEU A 143 -1.99 5.01 14.07
N SER A 144 -1.68 4.96 12.78
CA SER A 144 -1.82 3.75 11.97
C SER A 144 -0.65 3.57 11.01
N VAL A 145 -0.49 2.34 10.50
CA VAL A 145 0.48 2.04 9.43
C VAL A 145 0.13 2.80 8.15
N THR A 146 -1.16 3.02 7.91
CA THR A 146 -1.64 3.79 6.76
C THR A 146 -1.20 5.25 6.85
N ASP A 147 -1.33 5.88 8.03
CA ASP A 147 -0.81 7.21 8.30
C ASP A 147 0.72 7.27 8.17
N LEU A 148 1.41 6.24 8.66
CA LEU A 148 2.88 6.16 8.56
C LEU A 148 3.34 6.19 7.10
N MET A 149 2.64 5.51 6.20
CA MET A 149 2.98 5.55 4.77
C MET A 149 2.85 6.95 4.20
N ASP A 150 1.77 7.65 4.51
CA ASP A 150 1.57 9.04 4.06
C ASP A 150 2.58 10.00 4.69
N PHE A 151 2.93 9.79 5.96
CA PHE A 151 3.96 10.58 6.64
C PHE A 151 5.33 10.37 6.02
N ASP A 152 5.73 9.12 5.78
CA ASP A 152 7.02 8.78 5.17
C ASP A 152 7.14 9.35 3.74
N GLU A 153 6.04 9.44 3.03
CA GLU A 153 6.00 9.98 1.66
C GLU A 153 5.69 11.49 1.60
N GLY A 154 5.66 12.17 2.75
CA GLY A 154 5.53 13.62 2.82
C GLY A 154 4.13 14.17 2.59
N ARG A 155 3.09 13.34 2.67
CA ARG A 155 1.67 13.78 2.54
C ARG A 155 1.10 14.29 3.85
N ILE A 156 1.72 13.96 4.98
CA ILE A 156 1.39 14.46 6.32
C ILE A 156 2.58 15.28 6.80
N GLU A 157 2.34 16.54 7.23
CA GLU A 157 3.37 17.43 7.77
C GLU A 157 3.60 17.22 9.26
#